data_1d3eadb2d030c037dacb47a722a9a84a
#
_entry.id   1d3eadb2d030c037dacb47a722a9a84a
#
_cell.length_a   1.000
_cell.length_b   1.000
_cell.length_c   1.000
_cell.angle_alpha   90.00
_cell.angle_beta   90.00
_cell.angle_gamma   90.00
#
_symmetry.space_group_name_H-M   'P 1'
#
loop_
_entity.id
_entity.type
_entity.pdbx_description
1 polymer ?
#
loop_
_entity_poly.entity_id
_entity_poly.type
_entity_poly.pdbx_seq_one_letter_code
_entity_poly.pdbx_strand_id
1 'polypeptide(L)'
;MPAPSNFLKSMAAAAAKHGGEHHQAAAARKQQQQQHVGFPRLSTSSKALVLLPILLLAFIYLFVYPKEFELQSLMSSCVPPPGTYTANGSTALSSTSAVAYARKPDFRLLIGILTRADVYERRHLLRMVYGLQLAADPALAAQVDVRFVFCRLYKDDQRVLVPLEILAHGDVIVLDGCEENLNGGKTHTFFTAVAALYADAPYDYVMKADDDILIRLPALVASLGAMPREDMYYGATIPCNSMDPGRGYMSGMGYALSWDLVQWVAGAGEVTRGRTVGPEDRMTGEWLRVGGKGRNRFNAKPAMYDYPLPVPVDECSHEFVPDTIAVHRLKDNPRWAHALKYFNFTAGLKPSKFYKFDP
;
A
#
# COMPACT_ATOMS: atom_id res chain seq x y z
N MET A 1 -46.96 -1.44 -35.66
CA MET A 1 -47.70 -0.40 -35.00
C MET A 1 -49.00 -0.98 -34.43
N PRO A 2 -49.24 -0.90 -33.13
CA PRO A 2 -49.97 0.22 -32.53
C PRO A 2 -49.29 0.76 -31.27
N ALA A 3 -49.68 1.98 -30.88
CA ALA A 3 -49.06 2.88 -29.91
C ALA A 3 -49.30 2.53 -28.44
N PRO A 4 -48.45 3.03 -27.50
CA PRO A 4 -48.62 2.88 -26.06
C PRO A 4 -49.38 4.07 -25.47
N SER A 5 -50.52 3.83 -24.88
CA SER A 5 -51.14 4.78 -23.96
C SER A 5 -51.80 4.00 -22.83
N ASN A 6 -51.40 4.27 -21.59
CA ASN A 6 -52.20 4.08 -20.36
C ASN A 6 -51.38 3.86 -19.08
N PHE A 7 -50.11 4.27 -19.03
CA PHE A 7 -49.37 4.13 -17.77
C PHE A 7 -49.12 5.44 -16.97
N LEU A 8 -49.54 6.60 -17.52
CA LEU A 8 -49.26 7.91 -16.91
C LEU A 8 -50.47 8.60 -16.26
N LYS A 9 -51.63 7.93 -16.19
CA LYS A 9 -52.84 8.50 -15.54
C LYS A 9 -53.16 7.96 -14.14
N SER A 10 -52.39 7.00 -13.63
CA SER A 10 -52.64 6.41 -12.31
C SER A 10 -51.85 7.05 -11.15
N MET A 11 -50.86 7.90 -11.38
CA MET A 11 -50.05 8.50 -10.30
C MET A 11 -50.47 9.93 -9.90
N ALA A 12 -51.46 10.53 -10.54
CA ALA A 12 -51.91 11.89 -10.21
C ALA A 12 -53.11 11.96 -9.24
N ALA A 13 -53.70 10.82 -8.85
CA ALA A 13 -54.88 10.79 -7.98
C ALA A 13 -54.61 10.45 -6.51
N ALA A 14 -53.38 10.12 -6.13
CA ALA A 14 -53.02 9.73 -4.76
C ALA A 14 -52.37 10.86 -3.91
N ALA A 15 -52.10 12.02 -4.50
CA ALA A 15 -51.39 13.13 -3.81
C ALA A 15 -52.31 14.21 -3.22
N ALA A 16 -53.65 14.09 -3.34
CA ALA A 16 -54.57 15.15 -2.96
C ALA A 16 -55.41 14.89 -1.68
N LYS A 17 -55.10 13.87 -0.89
CA LYS A 17 -55.91 13.52 0.30
C LYS A 17 -55.16 13.52 1.66
N HIS A 18 -53.94 13.98 1.77
CA HIS A 18 -53.21 14.06 3.04
C HIS A 18 -52.66 15.45 3.41
N GLY A 19 -53.27 16.53 2.89
CA GLY A 19 -52.84 17.91 3.14
C GLY A 19 -53.69 18.68 4.17
N GLY A 20 -54.58 18.07 4.96
CA GLY A 20 -55.59 18.77 5.74
C GLY A 20 -55.49 18.76 7.28
N GLU A 21 -54.61 17.94 7.89
CA GLU A 21 -54.65 17.73 9.37
C GLU A 21 -53.42 18.18 10.17
N HIS A 22 -52.41 18.78 9.57
CA HIS A 22 -51.21 19.19 10.30
C HIS A 22 -51.14 20.68 10.70
N HIS A 23 -52.14 21.52 10.42
CA HIS A 23 -52.09 22.93 10.78
C HIS A 23 -52.80 23.34 12.08
N GLN A 24 -53.47 22.44 12.82
CA GLN A 24 -54.09 22.78 14.10
C GLN A 24 -53.35 22.31 15.36
N ALA A 25 -52.28 21.53 15.24
CA ALA A 25 -51.49 21.05 16.38
C ALA A 25 -50.30 21.96 16.73
N ALA A 26 -49.95 22.95 15.93
CA ALA A 26 -48.77 23.80 16.15
C ALA A 26 -49.06 25.06 17.00
N ALA A 27 -50.33 25.44 17.23
CA ALA A 27 -50.69 26.66 17.99
C ALA A 27 -50.84 26.44 19.50
N ALA A 28 -50.97 25.21 19.99
CA ALA A 28 -51.20 24.90 21.41
C ALA A 28 -49.93 24.62 22.23
N ARG A 29 -48.72 24.62 21.64
CA ARG A 29 -47.43 24.29 22.34
C ARG A 29 -46.56 25.50 22.65
N LYS A 30 -46.95 26.73 22.45
CA LYS A 30 -46.14 27.94 22.71
C LYS A 30 -46.45 28.68 24.02
N GLN A 31 -47.27 28.15 24.91
CA GLN A 31 -47.67 28.87 26.13
C GLN A 31 -47.32 28.18 27.45
N GLN A 32 -46.44 27.17 27.47
CA GLN A 32 -46.05 26.53 28.72
C GLN A 32 -44.59 26.08 28.70
N GLN A 33 -43.65 27.05 28.75
CA GLN A 33 -42.28 26.78 29.18
C GLN A 33 -41.52 28.12 29.47
N GLN A 34 -42.05 28.86 30.48
CA GLN A 34 -41.18 29.73 31.28
C GLN A 34 -41.27 29.22 32.70
N GLN A 35 -40.55 28.14 32.97
CA GLN A 35 -40.20 27.75 34.35
C GLN A 35 -38.70 27.90 34.53
N HIS A 36 -38.33 28.83 35.43
CA HIS A 36 -36.97 29.02 35.92
C HIS A 36 -36.30 27.68 36.25
N VAL A 37 -35.27 27.34 35.52
CA VAL A 37 -34.36 26.25 35.93
C VAL A 37 -33.43 26.81 36.97
N GLY A 38 -33.86 26.71 38.24
CA GLY A 38 -32.98 26.90 39.38
C GLY A 38 -32.02 25.74 39.44
N PHE A 39 -30.74 25.98 39.33
CA PHE A 39 -29.70 24.97 39.53
C PHE A 39 -29.83 24.40 40.96
N PRO A 40 -29.96 23.09 41.14
CA PRO A 40 -29.96 22.50 42.47
C PRO A 40 -28.63 22.78 43.17
N ARG A 41 -28.67 23.38 44.36
CA ARG A 41 -27.47 23.52 45.20
C ARG A 41 -27.03 22.11 45.60
N LEU A 42 -25.98 21.59 44.93
CA LEU A 42 -25.33 20.35 45.26
C LEU A 42 -24.84 20.40 46.73
N SER A 43 -25.17 19.37 47.52
CA SER A 43 -24.66 19.18 48.87
C SER A 43 -23.11 19.08 48.82
N THR A 44 -22.46 19.37 49.95
CA THR A 44 -20.98 19.32 50.06
C THR A 44 -20.42 17.95 49.65
N SER A 45 -21.11 16.89 49.94
CA SER A 45 -20.76 15.49 49.53
C SER A 45 -20.83 15.28 47.99
N SER A 46 -21.86 15.83 47.33
CA SER A 46 -21.99 15.72 45.88
C SER A 46 -20.93 16.54 45.11
N LYS A 47 -20.45 17.64 45.69
CA LYS A 47 -19.36 18.44 45.12
C LYS A 47 -18.02 17.70 45.19
N ALA A 48 -17.76 16.98 46.30
CA ALA A 48 -16.58 16.16 46.48
C ALA A 48 -16.52 15.00 45.44
N LEU A 49 -17.68 14.40 45.16
CA LEU A 49 -17.80 13.27 44.22
C LEU A 49 -17.52 13.65 42.77
N VAL A 50 -17.74 14.93 42.38
CA VAL A 50 -17.45 15.45 41.05
C VAL A 50 -16.03 16.04 40.99
N LEU A 51 -15.54 16.66 42.06
CA LEU A 51 -14.22 17.29 42.10
C LEU A 51 -13.08 16.26 42.16
N LEU A 52 -13.29 15.12 42.84
CA LEU A 52 -12.27 14.08 42.99
C LEU A 52 -11.77 13.51 41.62
N PRO A 53 -12.64 13.08 40.70
CA PRO A 53 -12.21 12.60 39.39
C PRO A 53 -11.60 13.71 38.54
N ILE A 54 -12.05 14.95 38.66
CA ILE A 54 -11.44 16.09 37.92
C ILE A 54 -10.03 16.38 38.41
N LEU A 55 -9.81 16.36 39.71
CA LEU A 55 -8.49 16.51 40.32
C LEU A 55 -7.57 15.35 39.97
N LEU A 56 -8.10 14.13 39.93
CA LEU A 56 -7.33 12.96 39.50
C LEU A 56 -6.91 13.05 38.04
N LEU A 57 -7.80 13.47 37.16
CA LEU A 57 -7.49 13.70 35.75
C LEU A 57 -6.48 14.84 35.57
N ALA A 58 -6.61 15.93 36.34
CA ALA A 58 -5.64 17.03 36.33
C ALA A 58 -4.28 16.57 36.85
N PHE A 59 -4.24 15.73 37.89
CA PHE A 59 -3.01 15.15 38.41
C PHE A 59 -2.33 14.24 37.39
N ILE A 60 -3.09 13.36 36.74
CA ILE A 60 -2.59 12.50 35.65
C ILE A 60 -2.04 13.38 34.51
N TYR A 61 -2.78 14.39 34.09
CA TYR A 61 -2.35 15.30 33.04
C TYR A 61 -1.09 16.10 33.37
N LEU A 62 -0.96 16.58 34.62
CA LEU A 62 0.18 17.43 35.02
C LEU A 62 1.42 16.63 35.46
N PHE A 63 1.26 15.41 35.97
CA PHE A 63 2.36 14.64 36.54
C PHE A 63 2.76 13.40 35.77
N VAL A 64 1.85 12.83 34.98
CA VAL A 64 2.15 11.62 34.15
C VAL A 64 2.53 12.02 32.74
N TYR A 65 1.74 12.88 32.09
CA TYR A 65 2.00 13.32 30.70
C TYR A 65 3.34 14.07 30.50
N PRO A 66 3.76 15.00 31.39
CA PRO A 66 5.05 15.70 31.18
C PRO A 66 6.26 14.77 31.27
N LYS A 67 6.18 13.70 32.06
CA LYS A 67 7.30 12.74 32.20
C LYS A 67 7.50 11.87 30.97
N GLU A 68 6.45 11.54 30.24
CA GLU A 68 6.57 10.84 28.98
C GLU A 68 7.18 11.74 27.90
N PHE A 69 6.87 13.03 27.91
CA PHE A 69 7.44 14.00 26.99
C PHE A 69 8.95 14.26 27.26
N GLU A 70 9.35 14.32 28.53
CA GLU A 70 10.77 14.42 28.90
C GLU A 70 11.55 13.13 28.56
N LEU A 71 10.94 11.94 28.67
CA LEU A 71 11.60 10.70 28.31
C LEU A 71 11.87 10.60 26.79
N GLN A 72 10.93 11.05 25.96
CA GLN A 72 11.12 11.16 24.52
C GLN A 72 12.16 12.22 24.14
N SER A 73 12.20 13.34 24.85
CA SER A 73 13.20 14.40 24.67
C SER A 73 14.60 13.93 25.08
N LEU A 74 14.73 13.18 26.17
CA LEU A 74 16.01 12.59 26.62
C LEU A 74 16.51 11.51 25.67
N MET A 75 15.64 10.75 25.04
CA MET A 75 16.03 9.74 24.04
C MET A 75 16.48 10.36 22.72
N SER A 76 16.00 11.56 22.38
CA SER A 76 16.43 12.31 21.18
C SER A 76 17.68 13.16 21.36
N SER A 77 18.15 13.35 22.60
CA SER A 77 19.30 14.22 22.93
C SER A 77 20.67 13.51 22.91
N CYS A 78 20.74 12.25 22.54
CA CYS A 78 22.01 11.51 22.37
C CYS A 78 22.64 11.70 20.98
N VAL A 79 22.68 12.93 20.47
CA VAL A 79 23.50 13.29 19.30
C VAL A 79 24.72 14.06 19.81
N PRO A 80 25.94 13.53 19.74
CA PRO A 80 27.13 14.30 20.09
C PRO A 80 27.41 15.39 19.04
N PRO A 81 27.85 16.60 19.45
CA PRO A 81 28.18 17.67 18.51
C PRO A 81 29.44 17.33 17.68
N PRO A 82 29.55 17.83 16.45
CA PRO A 82 30.71 17.57 15.60
C PRO A 82 31.95 18.36 16.04
N GLY A 83 33.04 17.65 16.27
CA GLY A 83 34.40 18.16 16.12
C GLY A 83 35.11 18.66 17.36
N THR A 84 36.08 17.87 17.86
CA THR A 84 37.47 18.35 18.10
C THR A 84 38.38 17.16 18.30
N TYR A 85 39.38 17.01 17.42
CA TYR A 85 40.45 16.04 17.54
C TYR A 85 41.51 16.54 18.50
N THR A 86 41.86 15.79 19.55
CA THR A 86 43.17 15.81 20.12
C THR A 86 43.62 14.40 20.47
N ALA A 87 44.79 14.03 19.94
CA ALA A 87 45.45 12.76 20.18
C ALA A 87 46.01 12.74 21.60
N ASN A 88 45.88 11.58 22.28
CA ASN A 88 46.97 10.81 22.94
C ASN A 88 46.43 9.79 23.94
N GLY A 89 46.84 8.57 23.74
CA GLY A 89 47.33 7.66 24.78
C GLY A 89 46.40 6.74 25.54
N SER A 90 46.50 5.41 25.26
CA SER A 90 46.45 4.27 26.21
C SER A 90 45.09 3.64 26.58
N THR A 91 44.88 2.46 26.02
CA THR A 91 44.27 1.23 26.58
C THR A 91 43.17 1.32 27.62
N ALA A 92 41.94 1.03 27.19
CA ALA A 92 40.91 0.37 28.00
C ALA A 92 39.97 -0.39 27.10
N LEU A 93 39.68 -1.66 27.40
CA LEU A 93 38.65 -2.47 26.79
C LEU A 93 37.29 -1.73 26.89
N SER A 94 36.80 -1.24 25.80
CA SER A 94 35.47 -0.70 25.70
C SER A 94 34.67 -1.58 24.76
N SER A 95 33.64 -2.22 25.30
CA SER A 95 32.54 -2.81 24.54
C SER A 95 31.87 -1.73 23.69
N THR A 96 32.41 -1.50 22.52
CA THR A 96 31.78 -0.60 21.52
C THR A 96 30.50 -1.26 21.01
N SER A 97 29.39 -0.81 21.58
CA SER A 97 28.12 -0.86 20.85
C SER A 97 28.32 0.01 19.61
N ALA A 98 28.70 -0.64 18.51
CA ALA A 98 28.74 0.02 17.21
C ALA A 98 27.30 0.47 16.90
N VAL A 99 27.03 1.76 17.08
CA VAL A 99 25.88 2.40 16.42
C VAL A 99 26.16 2.20 14.93
N ALA A 100 25.54 1.19 14.35
CA ALA A 100 25.57 0.98 12.91
C ALA A 100 24.92 2.22 12.31
N TYR A 101 25.72 3.14 11.80
CA TYR A 101 25.23 4.19 10.93
C TYR A 101 24.49 3.47 9.80
N ALA A 102 23.18 3.61 9.75
CA ALA A 102 22.38 3.06 8.69
C ALA A 102 22.97 3.59 7.38
N ARG A 103 23.68 2.73 6.66
CA ARG A 103 24.26 3.09 5.36
C ARG A 103 23.13 3.53 4.47
N LYS A 104 23.24 4.71 3.87
CA LYS A 104 22.23 5.18 2.91
C LYS A 104 22.07 4.06 1.87
N PRO A 105 20.84 3.62 1.56
CA PRO A 105 20.62 2.58 0.56
C PRO A 105 21.17 3.03 -0.80
N ASP A 106 21.71 2.09 -1.55
CA ASP A 106 22.29 2.35 -2.88
C ASP A 106 21.22 2.88 -3.84
N PHE A 107 19.97 2.49 -3.65
CA PHE A 107 18.79 3.00 -4.36
C PHE A 107 17.52 2.77 -3.52
N ARG A 108 16.43 3.43 -3.91
CA ARG A 108 15.10 3.25 -3.32
C ARG A 108 14.14 2.66 -4.35
N LEU A 109 13.39 1.64 -3.93
CA LEU A 109 12.40 0.94 -4.76
C LEU A 109 11.01 1.07 -4.12
N LEU A 110 10.05 1.58 -4.89
CA LEU A 110 8.63 1.48 -4.57
C LEU A 110 8.01 0.29 -5.33
N ILE A 111 7.36 -0.61 -4.62
CA ILE A 111 6.54 -1.67 -5.21
C ILE A 111 5.07 -1.33 -4.97
N GLY A 112 4.36 -0.97 -6.03
CA GLY A 112 2.91 -0.77 -6.01
C GLY A 112 2.20 -2.05 -6.41
N ILE A 113 1.57 -2.73 -5.44
CA ILE A 113 0.77 -3.92 -5.67
C ILE A 113 -0.65 -3.51 -6.03
N LEU A 114 -1.00 -3.66 -7.31
CA LEU A 114 -2.32 -3.31 -7.79
C LEU A 114 -3.33 -4.39 -7.40
N THR A 115 -4.23 -4.05 -6.50
CA THR A 115 -5.22 -4.96 -5.91
C THR A 115 -6.59 -4.30 -5.88
N ARG A 116 -7.57 -4.89 -5.20
CA ARG A 116 -8.91 -4.33 -5.00
C ARG A 116 -9.17 -4.11 -3.52
N ALA A 117 -10.02 -3.13 -3.21
CA ALA A 117 -10.35 -2.79 -1.83
C ALA A 117 -10.98 -3.95 -1.04
N ASP A 118 -11.71 -4.85 -1.69
CA ASP A 118 -12.45 -5.97 -1.07
C ASP A 118 -11.64 -7.27 -0.88
N VAL A 119 -10.38 -7.34 -1.31
CA VAL A 119 -9.54 -8.55 -1.17
C VAL A 119 -8.60 -8.47 0.04
N TYR A 120 -9.16 -8.27 1.24
CA TYR A 120 -8.43 -8.11 2.50
C TYR A 120 -7.49 -9.28 2.81
N GLU A 121 -7.96 -10.53 2.63
CA GLU A 121 -7.17 -11.73 2.89
C GLU A 121 -5.89 -11.78 2.07
N ARG A 122 -5.98 -11.40 0.78
CA ARG A 122 -4.84 -11.35 -0.11
C ARG A 122 -3.81 -10.33 0.37
N ARG A 123 -4.25 -9.12 0.70
CA ARG A 123 -3.34 -8.10 1.24
C ARG A 123 -2.72 -8.52 2.57
N HIS A 124 -3.49 -9.18 3.44
CA HIS A 124 -2.96 -9.71 4.69
C HIS A 124 -1.86 -10.75 4.47
N LEU A 125 -2.07 -11.71 3.57
CA LEU A 125 -1.05 -12.70 3.19
C LEU A 125 0.22 -12.03 2.65
N LEU A 126 0.06 -11.07 1.74
CA LEU A 126 1.19 -10.36 1.15
C LEU A 126 1.97 -9.53 2.17
N ARG A 127 1.28 -8.88 3.14
CA ARG A 127 1.94 -8.19 4.25
C ARG A 127 2.77 -9.14 5.11
N MET A 128 2.25 -10.33 5.42
CA MET A 128 3.03 -11.33 6.15
C MET A 128 4.28 -11.73 5.35
N VAL A 129 4.12 -12.08 4.08
CA VAL A 129 5.20 -12.57 3.23
C VAL A 129 6.29 -11.50 3.01
N TYR A 130 5.89 -10.27 2.68
CA TYR A 130 6.86 -9.20 2.48
C TYR A 130 7.40 -8.65 3.80
N GLY A 131 6.56 -8.56 4.84
CA GLY A 131 6.96 -8.14 6.18
C GLY A 131 8.03 -9.05 6.79
N LEU A 132 7.93 -10.38 6.61
CA LEU A 132 8.96 -11.32 7.07
C LEU A 132 10.30 -11.08 6.37
N GLN A 133 10.30 -10.79 5.07
CA GLN A 133 11.54 -10.50 4.34
C GLN A 133 12.17 -9.17 4.80
N LEU A 134 11.36 -8.12 4.96
CA LEU A 134 11.84 -6.82 5.42
C LEU A 134 12.31 -6.86 6.87
N ALA A 135 11.63 -7.60 7.74
CA ALA A 135 12.03 -7.76 9.15
C ALA A 135 13.35 -8.55 9.31
N ALA A 136 13.66 -9.42 8.36
CA ALA A 136 14.90 -10.21 8.39
C ALA A 136 16.14 -9.39 8.00
N ASP A 137 15.99 -8.28 7.26
CA ASP A 137 17.09 -7.45 6.78
C ASP A 137 16.75 -5.94 6.86
N PRO A 138 17.28 -5.22 7.87
CA PRO A 138 17.06 -3.77 8.01
C PRO A 138 17.56 -2.93 6.81
N ALA A 139 18.60 -3.38 6.09
CA ALA A 139 19.06 -2.68 4.90
C ALA A 139 18.04 -2.79 3.77
N LEU A 140 17.45 -3.97 3.60
CA LEU A 140 16.34 -4.18 2.66
C LEU A 140 15.11 -3.35 3.03
N ALA A 141 14.78 -3.27 4.33
CA ALA A 141 13.66 -2.47 4.81
C ALA A 141 13.87 -0.95 4.59
N ALA A 142 15.10 -0.48 4.61
CA ALA A 142 15.42 0.93 4.28
C ALA A 142 15.37 1.22 2.77
N GLN A 143 15.43 0.18 1.93
CA GLN A 143 15.54 0.29 0.48
C GLN A 143 14.22 0.07 -0.25
N VAL A 144 13.33 -0.76 0.28
CA VAL A 144 12.10 -1.20 -0.39
C VAL A 144 10.86 -0.76 0.37
N ASP A 145 10.00 -0.03 -0.31
CA ASP A 145 8.65 0.31 0.14
C ASP A 145 7.61 -0.51 -0.64
N VAL A 146 6.74 -1.23 0.07
CA VAL A 146 5.61 -1.95 -0.54
C VAL A 146 4.31 -1.23 -0.21
N ARG A 147 3.51 -0.92 -1.24
CA ARG A 147 2.22 -0.23 -1.11
C ARG A 147 1.14 -1.00 -1.85
N PHE A 148 -0.04 -1.10 -1.21
CA PHE A 148 -1.23 -1.68 -1.84
C PHE A 148 -2.04 -0.59 -2.51
N VAL A 149 -2.35 -0.78 -3.78
CA VAL A 149 -2.92 0.26 -4.64
C VAL A 149 -4.27 -0.18 -5.17
N PHE A 150 -5.29 0.60 -4.93
CA PHE A 150 -6.63 0.39 -5.48
C PHE A 150 -7.33 1.72 -5.76
N CYS A 151 -8.37 1.67 -6.57
CA CYS A 151 -9.15 2.85 -6.93
C CYS A 151 -10.11 3.24 -5.79
N ARG A 152 -10.89 4.27 -6.00
CA ARG A 152 -11.84 4.81 -5.00
C ARG A 152 -12.77 3.73 -4.42
N LEU A 153 -13.20 3.96 -3.19
CA LEU A 153 -14.10 3.06 -2.46
C LEU A 153 -15.55 3.27 -2.87
N TYR A 154 -16.24 2.19 -3.25
CA TYR A 154 -17.64 2.24 -3.70
C TYR A 154 -18.63 1.73 -2.67
N LYS A 155 -18.23 0.71 -1.88
CA LYS A 155 -19.09 0.02 -0.91
C LYS A 155 -19.00 0.67 0.45
N ASP A 156 -20.10 0.64 1.23
CA ASP A 156 -20.15 1.24 2.56
C ASP A 156 -19.22 0.51 3.55
N ASP A 157 -19.10 -0.81 3.45
CA ASP A 157 -18.14 -1.59 4.26
C ASP A 157 -16.69 -1.20 3.98
N GLN A 158 -16.33 -0.96 2.72
CA GLN A 158 -14.98 -0.50 2.34
C GLN A 158 -14.66 0.86 2.97
N ARG A 159 -15.63 1.77 3.09
CA ARG A 159 -15.45 3.10 3.71
C ARG A 159 -15.17 3.04 5.21
N VAL A 160 -15.38 1.90 5.85
CA VAL A 160 -15.07 1.65 7.26
C VAL A 160 -13.82 0.79 7.39
N LEU A 161 -13.76 -0.34 6.67
CA LEU A 161 -12.69 -1.32 6.83
C LEU A 161 -11.36 -0.87 6.23
N VAL A 162 -11.37 -0.15 5.10
CA VAL A 162 -10.13 0.37 4.50
C VAL A 162 -9.48 1.46 5.35
N PRO A 163 -10.19 2.48 5.88
CA PRO A 163 -9.59 3.40 6.85
C PRO A 163 -9.01 2.72 8.09
N LEU A 164 -9.67 1.66 8.61
CA LEU A 164 -9.12 0.87 9.70
C LEU A 164 -7.81 0.18 9.31
N GLU A 165 -7.75 -0.39 8.10
CA GLU A 165 -6.54 -0.99 7.53
C GLU A 165 -5.42 0.04 7.35
N ILE A 166 -5.74 1.25 6.87
CA ILE A 166 -4.78 2.36 6.72
C ILE A 166 -4.22 2.79 8.09
N LEU A 167 -5.08 2.93 9.11
CA LEU A 167 -4.64 3.27 10.48
C LEU A 167 -3.71 2.20 11.06
N ALA A 168 -3.95 0.93 10.75
CA ALA A 168 -3.15 -0.18 11.27
C ALA A 168 -1.79 -0.32 10.56
N HIS A 169 -1.71 -0.05 9.25
CA HIS A 169 -0.55 -0.41 8.43
C HIS A 169 0.10 0.76 7.70
N GLY A 170 -0.64 1.81 7.36
CA GLY A 170 -0.11 2.99 6.66
C GLY A 170 0.47 2.73 5.26
N ASP A 171 0.12 1.60 4.63
CA ASP A 171 0.75 1.09 3.41
C ASP A 171 -0.17 1.08 2.18
N VAL A 172 -1.25 1.84 2.21
CA VAL A 172 -2.27 1.88 1.15
C VAL A 172 -2.19 3.18 0.37
N ILE A 173 -2.31 3.09 -0.96
CA ILE A 173 -2.56 4.22 -1.85
C ILE A 173 -3.95 4.04 -2.46
N VAL A 174 -4.85 4.98 -2.17
CA VAL A 174 -6.16 5.05 -2.82
C VAL A 174 -6.08 6.03 -3.97
N LEU A 175 -6.30 5.54 -5.18
CA LEU A 175 -6.24 6.34 -6.40
C LEU A 175 -7.58 7.02 -6.65
N ASP A 176 -7.53 8.32 -6.90
CA ASP A 176 -8.69 9.07 -7.36
C ASP A 176 -8.85 8.97 -8.89
N GLY A 177 -10.11 9.03 -9.36
CA GLY A 177 -10.40 9.14 -10.79
C GLY A 177 -10.21 7.86 -11.61
N CYS A 178 -10.07 6.69 -10.98
CA CYS A 178 -10.07 5.41 -11.68
C CYS A 178 -11.14 4.44 -11.16
N GLU A 179 -11.43 3.43 -11.98
CA GLU A 179 -12.26 2.28 -11.64
C GLU A 179 -11.40 1.04 -11.43
N GLU A 180 -11.91 0.05 -10.65
CA GLU A 180 -11.20 -1.19 -10.37
C GLU A 180 -11.15 -2.10 -11.61
N ASN A 181 -10.40 -1.66 -12.61
CA ASN A 181 -10.15 -2.37 -13.84
C ASN A 181 -8.71 -2.10 -14.30
N LEU A 182 -7.83 -3.10 -14.24
CA LEU A 182 -6.44 -2.99 -14.71
C LEU A 182 -6.39 -2.52 -16.17
N ASN A 183 -7.29 -3.05 -17.02
CA ASN A 183 -7.38 -2.70 -18.42
C ASN A 183 -8.12 -1.36 -18.68
N GLY A 184 -8.60 -0.71 -17.63
CA GLY A 184 -9.33 0.58 -17.67
C GLY A 184 -8.48 1.80 -17.31
N GLY A 185 -7.15 1.69 -17.37
CA GLY A 185 -6.26 2.83 -17.10
C GLY A 185 -5.75 2.94 -15.67
N LYS A 186 -6.06 1.99 -14.78
CA LYS A 186 -5.60 1.98 -13.38
C LYS A 186 -4.08 2.11 -13.27
N THR A 187 -3.32 1.39 -14.10
CA THR A 187 -1.86 1.45 -14.11
C THR A 187 -1.32 2.83 -14.51
N HIS A 188 -1.94 3.48 -15.49
CA HIS A 188 -1.60 4.86 -15.85
C HIS A 188 -1.85 5.81 -14.67
N THR A 189 -3.02 5.71 -14.04
CA THR A 189 -3.37 6.52 -12.86
C THR A 189 -2.41 6.27 -11.71
N PHE A 190 -1.96 5.02 -11.50
CA PHE A 190 -0.95 4.68 -10.49
C PHE A 190 0.37 5.42 -10.72
N PHE A 191 0.97 5.32 -11.90
CA PHE A 191 2.23 6.02 -12.20
C PHE A 191 2.08 7.53 -12.09
N THR A 192 0.97 8.09 -12.56
CA THR A 192 0.68 9.53 -12.44
C THR A 192 0.58 9.97 -10.97
N ALA A 193 -0.14 9.21 -10.14
CA ALA A 193 -0.27 9.49 -8.72
C ALA A 193 1.08 9.39 -7.99
N VAL A 194 1.87 8.35 -8.26
CA VAL A 194 3.19 8.14 -7.66
C VAL A 194 4.14 9.29 -8.01
N ALA A 195 4.16 9.74 -9.27
CA ALA A 195 4.98 10.90 -9.70
C ALA A 195 4.65 12.16 -8.90
N ALA A 196 3.38 12.38 -8.58
CA ALA A 196 2.93 13.53 -7.78
C ALA A 196 3.19 13.35 -6.27
N LEU A 197 2.86 12.17 -5.72
CA LEU A 197 2.98 11.89 -4.28
C LEU A 197 4.42 11.94 -3.77
N TYR A 198 5.39 11.57 -4.60
CA TYR A 198 6.80 11.43 -4.22
C TYR A 198 7.72 12.39 -4.98
N ALA A 199 7.19 13.52 -5.48
CA ALA A 199 7.96 14.50 -6.22
C ALA A 199 9.15 15.06 -5.42
N ASP A 200 8.96 15.31 -4.11
CA ASP A 200 9.99 15.87 -3.22
C ASP A 200 10.99 14.84 -2.70
N ALA A 201 10.64 13.54 -2.73
CA ALA A 201 11.48 12.46 -2.26
C ALA A 201 11.36 11.24 -3.20
N PRO A 202 11.86 11.34 -4.45
CA PRO A 202 11.66 10.32 -5.47
C PRO A 202 12.35 9.01 -5.13
N TYR A 203 11.81 7.94 -5.69
CA TYR A 203 12.45 6.63 -5.75
C TYR A 203 13.40 6.59 -6.96
N ASP A 204 14.33 5.64 -6.96
CA ASP A 204 15.11 5.35 -8.16
C ASP A 204 14.30 4.49 -9.15
N TYR A 205 13.53 3.56 -8.58
CA TYR A 205 12.67 2.68 -9.35
C TYR A 205 11.26 2.58 -8.76
N VAL A 206 10.28 2.45 -9.62
CA VAL A 206 8.90 2.13 -9.28
C VAL A 206 8.47 0.87 -10.00
N MET A 207 8.09 -0.15 -9.25
CA MET A 207 7.57 -1.40 -9.76
C MET A 207 6.05 -1.44 -9.61
N LYS A 208 5.34 -1.72 -10.70
CA LYS A 208 3.96 -2.22 -10.67
C LYS A 208 4.00 -3.72 -10.51
N ALA A 209 3.19 -4.27 -9.62
CA ALA A 209 3.04 -5.72 -9.47
C ALA A 209 1.57 -6.10 -9.29
N ASP A 210 1.21 -7.34 -9.69
CA ASP A 210 -0.09 -7.94 -9.41
C ASP A 210 -0.17 -8.45 -7.95
N ASP A 211 -1.36 -8.73 -7.46
CA ASP A 211 -1.56 -9.19 -6.07
C ASP A 211 -1.49 -10.72 -5.90
N ASP A 212 -1.18 -11.44 -6.95
CA ASP A 212 -1.00 -12.89 -6.95
C ASP A 212 0.43 -13.32 -7.32
N ILE A 213 1.40 -12.46 -6.96
CA ILE A 213 2.83 -12.68 -7.18
C ILE A 213 3.59 -12.80 -5.85
N LEU A 214 4.47 -13.78 -5.75
CA LEU A 214 5.51 -13.87 -4.74
C LEU A 214 6.78 -13.24 -5.29
N ILE A 215 7.23 -12.15 -4.69
CA ILE A 215 8.52 -11.50 -5.00
C ILE A 215 9.49 -11.83 -3.87
N ARG A 216 10.65 -12.38 -4.22
CA ARG A 216 11.77 -12.52 -3.30
C ARG A 216 12.55 -11.20 -3.31
N LEU A 217 12.25 -10.34 -2.33
CA LEU A 217 12.76 -8.97 -2.27
C LEU A 217 14.29 -8.88 -2.31
N PRO A 218 15.06 -9.74 -1.58
CA PRO A 218 16.51 -9.72 -1.68
C PRO A 218 17.02 -10.01 -3.10
N ALA A 219 16.40 -10.97 -3.80
CA ALA A 219 16.79 -11.32 -5.16
C ALA A 219 16.46 -10.21 -6.16
N LEU A 220 15.28 -9.57 -6.01
CA LEU A 220 14.87 -8.42 -6.82
C LEU A 220 15.85 -7.24 -6.62
N VAL A 221 16.16 -6.90 -5.37
CA VAL A 221 17.08 -5.80 -5.04
C VAL A 221 18.48 -6.07 -5.58
N ALA A 222 18.99 -7.29 -5.44
CA ALA A 222 20.29 -7.68 -6.01
C ALA A 222 20.29 -7.54 -7.54
N SER A 223 19.21 -7.95 -8.22
CA SER A 223 19.07 -7.81 -9.68
C SER A 223 19.01 -6.33 -10.12
N LEU A 224 18.25 -5.49 -9.42
CA LEU A 224 18.11 -4.07 -9.74
C LEU A 224 19.37 -3.24 -9.41
N GLY A 225 20.22 -3.72 -8.51
CA GLY A 225 21.42 -3.01 -8.07
C GLY A 225 22.36 -2.61 -9.20
N ALA A 226 22.48 -3.48 -10.22
CA ALA A 226 23.33 -3.26 -11.39
C ALA A 226 22.62 -2.50 -12.52
N MET A 227 21.32 -2.17 -12.39
CA MET A 227 20.54 -1.54 -13.45
C MET A 227 20.78 -0.02 -13.50
N PRO A 228 20.70 0.61 -14.70
CA PRO A 228 20.77 2.06 -14.83
C PRO A 228 19.57 2.73 -14.13
N ARG A 229 19.78 3.94 -13.59
CA ARG A 229 18.75 4.74 -12.92
C ARG A 229 17.89 5.56 -13.89
N GLU A 230 18.20 5.53 -15.17
CA GLU A 230 17.54 6.33 -16.21
C GLU A 230 17.12 5.45 -17.39
N ASP A 231 15.96 5.78 -17.94
CA ASP A 231 15.37 5.17 -19.15
C ASP A 231 15.28 3.62 -19.06
N MET A 232 15.08 3.08 -17.82
CA MET A 232 15.11 1.65 -17.51
C MET A 232 13.71 1.04 -17.49
N TYR A 233 13.54 -0.06 -18.23
CA TYR A 233 12.34 -0.89 -18.24
C TYR A 233 12.72 -2.35 -18.01
N TYR A 234 12.38 -2.86 -16.83
CA TYR A 234 12.79 -4.18 -16.32
C TYR A 234 11.59 -5.07 -16.04
N GLY A 235 11.66 -6.36 -16.40
CA GLY A 235 10.64 -7.37 -16.10
C GLY A 235 10.78 -8.61 -16.99
N ALA A 236 9.83 -9.54 -16.92
CA ALA A 236 9.79 -10.70 -17.80
C ALA A 236 9.21 -10.31 -19.16
N THR A 237 9.99 -10.47 -20.22
CA THR A 237 9.60 -10.07 -21.59
C THR A 237 8.50 -10.97 -22.17
N ILE A 238 7.51 -10.36 -22.82
CA ILE A 238 6.49 -10.99 -23.65
C ILE A 238 6.79 -10.61 -25.13
N PRO A 239 6.73 -11.55 -26.08
CA PRO A 239 6.26 -12.94 -26.02
C PRO A 239 7.24 -13.90 -25.34
N CYS A 240 6.71 -14.98 -24.75
CA CYS A 240 7.47 -15.95 -23.94
C CYS A 240 8.64 -16.59 -24.66
N ASN A 241 8.50 -16.88 -25.95
CA ASN A 241 9.53 -17.49 -26.79
C ASN A 241 10.66 -16.52 -27.22
N SER A 242 10.69 -15.30 -26.66
CA SER A 242 11.75 -14.35 -26.92
C SER A 242 12.51 -14.01 -25.63
N MET A 243 13.83 -14.10 -25.70
CA MET A 243 14.75 -13.58 -24.67
C MET A 243 15.20 -12.15 -24.97
N ASP A 244 14.89 -11.63 -26.16
CA ASP A 244 15.23 -10.26 -26.56
C ASP A 244 14.35 -9.24 -25.80
N PRO A 245 14.92 -8.42 -24.90
CA PRO A 245 14.14 -7.43 -24.14
C PRO A 245 13.62 -6.28 -25.01
N GLY A 246 14.17 -6.08 -26.19
CA GLY A 246 13.71 -5.09 -27.19
C GLY A 246 12.43 -5.53 -27.90
N ARG A 247 12.11 -6.81 -27.88
CA ARG A 247 10.94 -7.37 -28.56
C ARG A 247 9.73 -7.45 -27.65
N GLY A 248 8.71 -6.63 -27.92
CA GLY A 248 7.45 -6.67 -27.19
C GLY A 248 7.42 -5.76 -25.95
N TYR A 249 6.95 -6.29 -24.81
CA TYR A 249 6.74 -5.54 -23.58
C TYR A 249 7.04 -6.43 -22.36
N MET A 250 7.07 -5.88 -21.16
CA MET A 250 7.23 -6.65 -19.91
C MET A 250 5.88 -7.11 -19.41
N SER A 251 5.80 -8.35 -18.94
CA SER A 251 4.60 -9.01 -18.41
C SER A 251 3.99 -8.23 -17.24
N GLY A 252 2.66 -8.20 -17.19
CA GLY A 252 1.88 -7.57 -16.13
C GLY A 252 2.06 -8.18 -14.74
N MET A 253 2.67 -9.39 -14.63
CA MET A 253 2.99 -9.96 -13.31
C MET A 253 3.74 -8.97 -12.42
N GLY A 254 4.67 -8.22 -13.02
CA GLY A 254 5.45 -7.19 -12.35
C GLY A 254 6.55 -6.66 -13.26
N TYR A 255 6.64 -5.34 -13.35
CA TYR A 255 7.72 -4.66 -14.07
C TYR A 255 8.09 -3.36 -13.37
N ALA A 256 9.35 -2.97 -13.49
CA ALA A 256 9.88 -1.75 -12.91
C ALA A 256 10.27 -0.73 -13.98
N LEU A 257 9.98 0.53 -13.68
CA LEU A 257 10.42 1.69 -14.42
C LEU A 257 11.38 2.52 -13.56
N SER A 258 12.41 3.10 -14.16
CA SER A 258 13.18 4.17 -13.54
C SER A 258 12.32 5.40 -13.30
N TRP A 259 12.70 6.23 -12.33
CA TRP A 259 11.90 7.38 -11.91
C TRP A 259 11.61 8.37 -13.06
N ASP A 260 12.58 8.65 -13.91
CA ASP A 260 12.42 9.49 -15.08
C ASP A 260 11.33 8.99 -16.03
N LEU A 261 11.19 7.66 -16.20
CA LEU A 261 10.11 7.07 -16.98
C LEU A 261 8.75 7.23 -16.29
N VAL A 262 8.69 7.13 -14.96
CA VAL A 262 7.46 7.37 -14.20
C VAL A 262 6.99 8.82 -14.36
N GLN A 263 7.91 9.78 -14.24
CA GLN A 263 7.61 11.19 -14.48
C GLN A 263 7.18 11.43 -15.93
N TRP A 264 7.87 10.77 -16.88
CA TRP A 264 7.52 10.88 -18.28
C TRP A 264 6.11 10.33 -18.57
N VAL A 265 5.73 9.16 -18.04
CA VAL A 265 4.37 8.60 -18.19
C VAL A 265 3.32 9.57 -17.63
N ALA A 266 3.59 10.19 -16.48
CA ALA A 266 2.69 11.17 -15.88
C ALA A 266 2.49 12.42 -16.75
N GLY A 267 3.54 12.87 -17.45
CA GLY A 267 3.52 14.05 -18.34
C GLY A 267 3.17 13.75 -19.80
N ALA A 268 3.13 12.49 -20.22
CA ALA A 268 3.04 12.07 -21.63
C ALA A 268 1.61 12.05 -22.20
N GLY A 269 0.75 12.99 -21.76
CA GLY A 269 -0.67 13.01 -22.12
C GLY A 269 -0.97 12.92 -23.62
N GLU A 270 -0.08 13.39 -24.51
CA GLU A 270 -0.23 13.24 -25.95
C GLU A 270 -0.04 11.79 -26.42
N VAL A 271 0.91 11.07 -25.83
CA VAL A 271 1.21 9.66 -26.15
C VAL A 271 0.19 8.72 -25.52
N THR A 272 -0.19 8.96 -24.27
CA THR A 272 -1.10 8.09 -23.50
C THR A 272 -2.57 8.33 -23.83
N ARG A 273 -2.94 9.52 -24.35
CA ARG A 273 -4.32 9.88 -24.67
C ARG A 273 -4.98 8.85 -25.60
N GLY A 274 -6.09 8.26 -25.16
CA GLY A 274 -6.80 7.21 -25.90
C GLY A 274 -6.09 5.85 -25.93
N ARG A 275 -5.00 5.68 -25.18
CA ARG A 275 -4.22 4.42 -25.08
C ARG A 275 -4.09 3.93 -23.64
N THR A 276 -5.03 4.27 -22.77
CA THR A 276 -5.04 3.81 -21.38
C THR A 276 -5.92 2.58 -21.17
N VAL A 277 -6.73 2.22 -22.18
CA VAL A 277 -7.67 1.10 -22.14
C VAL A 277 -7.11 -0.06 -22.97
N GLY A 278 -7.03 -1.25 -22.36
CA GLY A 278 -6.49 -2.47 -22.95
C GLY A 278 -5.61 -3.23 -21.96
N PRO A 279 -5.02 -4.38 -22.35
CA PRO A 279 -4.06 -5.10 -21.51
C PRO A 279 -2.97 -4.13 -21.01
N GLU A 280 -2.91 -3.92 -19.71
CA GLU A 280 -2.20 -2.77 -19.11
C GLU A 280 -0.68 -2.82 -19.35
N ASP A 281 -0.11 -4.02 -19.34
CA ASP A 281 1.30 -4.29 -19.61
C ASP A 281 1.67 -3.99 -21.07
N ARG A 282 0.81 -4.41 -22.00
CA ARG A 282 0.94 -4.06 -23.42
C ARG A 282 0.82 -2.55 -23.63
N MET A 283 -0.13 -1.88 -22.95
CA MET A 283 -0.30 -0.44 -23.05
C MET A 283 0.94 0.30 -22.55
N THR A 284 1.53 -0.12 -21.42
CA THR A 284 2.78 0.47 -20.92
C THR A 284 3.92 0.30 -21.92
N GLY A 285 4.09 -0.91 -22.47
CA GLY A 285 5.07 -1.15 -23.54
C GLY A 285 4.85 -0.27 -24.77
N GLU A 286 3.60 -0.06 -25.15
CA GLU A 286 3.23 0.78 -26.29
C GLU A 286 3.50 2.28 -26.04
N TRP A 287 3.21 2.80 -24.84
CA TRP A 287 3.57 4.18 -24.48
C TRP A 287 5.06 4.42 -24.64
N LEU A 288 5.87 3.54 -24.03
CA LEU A 288 7.32 3.66 -24.09
C LEU A 288 7.82 3.55 -25.54
N ARG A 289 7.29 2.62 -26.32
CA ARG A 289 7.65 2.44 -27.74
C ARG A 289 7.34 3.69 -28.58
N VAL A 290 6.11 4.22 -28.46
CA VAL A 290 5.67 5.41 -29.22
C VAL A 290 6.44 6.66 -28.79
N GLY A 291 6.72 6.77 -27.48
CA GLY A 291 7.49 7.89 -26.93
C GLY A 291 9.01 7.80 -27.12
N GLY A 292 9.51 6.70 -27.69
CA GLY A 292 10.96 6.48 -27.85
C GLY A 292 11.69 6.36 -26.50
N LYS A 293 10.98 5.84 -25.47
CA LYS A 293 11.43 5.69 -24.09
C LYS A 293 11.61 4.22 -23.70
N GLY A 294 12.20 3.99 -22.51
CA GLY A 294 12.49 2.66 -22.03
C GLY A 294 13.46 1.91 -22.94
N ARG A 295 14.54 2.56 -23.36
CA ARG A 295 15.58 1.99 -24.24
C ARG A 295 16.48 1.01 -23.49
N ASN A 296 16.71 1.26 -22.20
CA ASN A 296 17.44 0.35 -21.31
C ASN A 296 16.49 -0.74 -20.82
N ARG A 297 16.30 -1.79 -21.62
CA ARG A 297 15.39 -2.91 -21.35
C ARG A 297 16.14 -4.10 -20.83
N PHE A 298 15.63 -4.69 -19.74
CA PHE A 298 16.24 -5.85 -19.09
C PHE A 298 15.20 -6.95 -18.89
N ASN A 299 15.47 -8.10 -19.50
CA ASN A 299 14.63 -9.29 -19.36
C ASN A 299 15.03 -10.08 -18.13
N ALA A 300 14.13 -10.21 -17.19
CA ALA A 300 14.31 -10.96 -15.94
C ALA A 300 13.98 -12.46 -16.06
N LYS A 301 13.66 -12.98 -17.25
CA LYS A 301 13.54 -14.43 -17.45
C LYS A 301 14.92 -15.12 -17.42
N PRO A 302 15.02 -16.35 -16.93
CA PRO A 302 13.98 -17.21 -16.38
C PRO A 302 13.69 -16.98 -14.88
N ALA A 303 14.21 -15.94 -14.24
CA ALA A 303 14.03 -15.72 -12.82
C ALA A 303 12.66 -15.13 -12.42
N MET A 304 11.92 -14.57 -13.37
CA MET A 304 10.53 -14.12 -13.19
C MET A 304 9.62 -14.90 -14.14
N TYR A 305 8.65 -15.65 -13.59
CA TYR A 305 7.82 -16.58 -14.36
C TYR A 305 6.47 -16.85 -13.69
N ASP A 306 5.56 -17.45 -14.46
CA ASP A 306 4.26 -17.94 -13.99
C ASP A 306 4.40 -19.29 -13.29
N TYR A 307 3.58 -19.54 -12.28
CA TYR A 307 3.45 -20.86 -11.64
C TYR A 307 3.13 -21.94 -12.69
N PRO A 308 3.81 -23.09 -12.69
CA PRO A 308 3.83 -24.03 -13.82
C PRO A 308 2.50 -24.75 -14.11
N LEU A 309 1.57 -24.81 -13.19
CA LEU A 309 0.33 -25.56 -13.34
C LEU A 309 -0.89 -24.66 -13.51
N PRO A 310 -1.82 -24.98 -14.42
CA PRO A 310 -1.85 -26.04 -15.45
C PRO A 310 -1.22 -25.62 -16.78
N VAL A 311 -0.42 -24.60 -16.80
CA VAL A 311 0.18 -24.01 -18.02
C VAL A 311 1.31 -24.92 -18.52
N PRO A 312 1.47 -25.10 -19.84
CA PRO A 312 2.62 -25.79 -20.41
C PRO A 312 3.93 -25.14 -19.96
N VAL A 313 4.95 -25.95 -19.71
CA VAL A 313 6.29 -25.46 -19.38
C VAL A 313 6.89 -24.76 -20.60
N ASP A 314 7.22 -23.50 -20.45
CA ASP A 314 7.87 -22.66 -21.46
C ASP A 314 8.75 -21.58 -20.79
N GLU A 315 9.27 -20.64 -21.56
CA GLU A 315 10.11 -19.54 -21.05
C GLU A 315 9.40 -18.60 -20.04
N CYS A 316 8.06 -18.64 -19.99
CA CYS A 316 7.26 -17.85 -19.06
C CYS A 316 6.68 -18.65 -17.90
N SER A 317 6.72 -19.98 -17.96
CA SER A 317 6.10 -20.86 -16.94
C SER A 317 6.90 -22.15 -16.83
N HIS A 318 7.54 -22.36 -15.71
CA HIS A 318 8.40 -23.54 -15.46
C HIS A 318 8.49 -23.83 -13.95
N GLU A 319 9.12 -24.95 -13.59
CA GLU A 319 9.36 -25.35 -12.20
C GLU A 319 10.19 -24.31 -11.45
N PHE A 320 10.05 -24.28 -10.13
CA PHE A 320 10.79 -23.38 -9.29
C PHE A 320 12.31 -23.59 -9.42
N VAL A 321 13.03 -22.48 -9.47
CA VAL A 321 14.50 -22.49 -9.53
C VAL A 321 15.10 -21.68 -8.36
N PRO A 322 16.32 -22.00 -7.90
CA PRO A 322 16.93 -21.29 -6.78
C PRO A 322 17.08 -19.78 -6.99
N ASP A 323 17.35 -19.36 -8.22
CA ASP A 323 17.57 -17.96 -8.61
C ASP A 323 16.28 -17.19 -8.87
N THR A 324 15.13 -17.77 -8.54
CA THR A 324 13.82 -17.11 -8.69
C THR A 324 13.81 -15.74 -8.05
N ILE A 325 13.39 -14.74 -8.82
CA ILE A 325 13.06 -13.39 -8.35
C ILE A 325 11.57 -13.32 -8.03
N ALA A 326 10.72 -13.82 -8.93
CA ALA A 326 9.28 -13.78 -8.71
C ALA A 326 8.54 -14.96 -9.35
N VAL A 327 7.50 -15.42 -8.67
CA VAL A 327 6.53 -16.42 -9.16
C VAL A 327 5.15 -15.79 -9.18
N HIS A 328 4.52 -15.78 -10.33
CA HIS A 328 3.18 -15.22 -10.53
C HIS A 328 2.11 -16.31 -10.67
N ARG A 329 0.83 -15.93 -10.80
CA ARG A 329 -0.35 -16.81 -10.85
C ARG A 329 -0.54 -17.65 -9.60
N LEU A 330 -0.18 -17.14 -8.44
CA LEU A 330 -0.49 -17.75 -7.16
C LEU A 330 -1.96 -17.43 -6.76
N LYS A 331 -2.89 -18.00 -7.53
CA LYS A 331 -4.33 -17.67 -7.46
C LYS A 331 -5.02 -18.19 -6.18
N ASP A 332 -4.47 -19.25 -5.57
CA ASP A 332 -5.08 -19.98 -4.46
C ASP A 332 -4.05 -20.34 -3.36
N ASN A 333 -4.55 -20.71 -2.19
CA ASN A 333 -3.72 -21.06 -1.05
C ASN A 333 -2.78 -22.28 -1.30
N PRO A 334 -3.17 -23.34 -2.02
CA PRO A 334 -2.24 -24.43 -2.33
C PRO A 334 -1.01 -23.97 -3.11
N ARG A 335 -1.16 -23.08 -4.11
CA ARG A 335 -0.03 -22.54 -4.88
C ARG A 335 0.87 -21.67 -4.02
N TRP A 336 0.28 -20.81 -3.18
CA TRP A 336 1.03 -20.03 -2.20
C TRP A 336 1.80 -20.93 -1.24
N ALA A 337 1.14 -21.93 -0.64
CA ALA A 337 1.78 -22.85 0.29
C ALA A 337 2.94 -23.60 -0.37
N HIS A 338 2.77 -24.05 -1.62
CA HIS A 338 3.83 -24.74 -2.37
C HIS A 338 5.03 -23.82 -2.61
N ALA A 339 4.81 -22.58 -3.08
CA ALA A 339 5.88 -21.62 -3.32
C ALA A 339 6.60 -21.22 -2.00
N LEU A 340 5.84 -20.90 -0.95
CA LEU A 340 6.40 -20.52 0.36
C LEU A 340 7.19 -21.66 1.00
N LYS A 341 6.75 -22.91 0.83
CA LYS A 341 7.47 -24.10 1.29
C LYS A 341 8.77 -24.29 0.52
N TYR A 342 8.75 -24.20 -0.80
CA TYR A 342 9.94 -24.34 -1.64
C TYR A 342 11.02 -23.32 -1.28
N PHE A 343 10.65 -22.07 -1.07
CA PHE A 343 11.56 -20.99 -0.68
C PHE A 343 11.78 -20.86 0.83
N ASN A 344 11.29 -21.84 1.61
CA ASN A 344 11.55 -21.99 3.04
C ASN A 344 11.17 -20.77 3.90
N PHE A 345 10.03 -20.15 3.62
CA PHE A 345 9.57 -18.95 4.34
C PHE A 345 9.24 -19.20 5.82
N THR A 346 9.03 -20.46 6.22
CA THR A 346 8.71 -20.85 7.59
C THR A 346 9.91 -21.34 8.41
N ALA A 347 11.13 -21.32 7.86
CA ALA A 347 12.35 -21.81 8.51
C ALA A 347 12.66 -21.18 9.88
N GLY A 348 12.16 -19.95 10.10
CA GLY A 348 12.35 -19.25 11.38
C GLY A 348 11.39 -19.69 12.49
N LEU A 349 10.42 -20.56 12.22
CA LEU A 349 9.44 -21.01 13.22
C LEU A 349 10.14 -21.95 14.22
N LYS A 350 10.06 -21.59 15.51
CA LYS A 350 10.64 -22.39 16.61
C LYS A 350 9.51 -23.13 17.34
N PRO A 351 9.76 -24.34 17.85
CA PRO A 351 8.79 -25.04 18.69
C PRO A 351 8.30 -24.18 19.85
N SER A 352 7.01 -24.28 20.16
CA SER A 352 6.36 -23.45 21.17
C SER A 352 5.33 -24.27 21.95
N LYS A 353 5.07 -23.90 23.20
CA LYS A 353 3.96 -24.45 23.99
C LYS A 353 2.56 -24.09 23.42
N PHE A 354 2.48 -23.11 22.54
CA PHE A 354 1.22 -22.64 21.97
C PHE A 354 0.78 -23.41 20.72
N TYR A 355 1.69 -24.19 20.10
CA TYR A 355 1.37 -25.02 18.93
C TYR A 355 2.23 -26.27 18.89
N LYS A 356 1.71 -27.34 18.26
CA LYS A 356 2.34 -28.66 18.17
C LYS A 356 2.36 -29.13 16.72
N PHE A 357 3.00 -28.40 15.85
CA PHE A 357 3.28 -28.83 14.48
C PHE A 357 4.73 -28.48 14.14
N ASP A 358 5.33 -29.28 13.28
CA ASP A 358 6.63 -29.02 12.72
C ASP A 358 6.46 -28.23 11.42
N PRO A 359 7.24 -27.17 11.21
CA PRO A 359 7.14 -26.29 10.03
C PRO A 359 7.53 -26.97 8.72
#